data_a99d26c831668dc72a64d3a245f6eca2
#
_entry.id   a99d26c831668dc72a64d3a245f6eca2
#
_cell.length_a   1.000
_cell.length_b   1.000
_cell.length_c   1.000
_cell.angle_alpha   90.00
_cell.angle_beta   90.00
_cell.angle_gamma   90.00
#
_symmetry.space_group_name_H-M   'P 1'
#
loop_
_entity.id
_entity.type
_entity.pdbx_description
1 polymer ?
#
loop_
_entity_poly.entity_id
_entity_poly.type
_entity_poly.pdbx_seq_one_letter_code
_entity_poly.pdbx_strand_id
1 'polypeptide(L)'
;MRRSVLPALRAVSRPVPTFRSRPTIQHVRRCKKSTLVSPADLQFGQPLHETHPHLIRPGDLTPGISALEYHHRRAALTRKLPHNSVAILAASDIKYRSGAVFYEFHQEPNFFYLTGFTEPEAVAVIEKGSSDVEYTFHLFVRPKDEKAELWDGARSGMQAAQDAFNADEAWNINDVSSKLPNLIREARSVFTDIGGHGAKRGAFSRFIAGSDPKLDGLAKLLQSANVKPLQPMMNELRVDKSEAELACMRKAGHISGAVIAEAMRGSYQTEKQLWADLAYGFRTQGLDGEAYVPVVAGGRNALSIHYVRNDDVLRDGEVVLVDAGGEYG
;
A
#
# COMPACT_ATOMS: atom_id res chain seq x y z
N MET A 1 31.91 -70.32 -6.86
CA MET A 1 31.37 -70.00 -8.17
C MET A 1 29.84 -70.03 -8.15
N ARG A 2 29.16 -68.90 -8.06
CA ARG A 2 27.75 -68.75 -8.43
C ARG A 2 27.61 -67.32 -8.97
N ARG A 3 27.35 -67.18 -10.25
CA ARG A 3 27.01 -65.92 -10.92
C ARG A 3 25.55 -65.61 -10.66
N SER A 4 25.23 -64.48 -10.09
CA SER A 4 23.87 -63.95 -10.02
C SER A 4 23.60 -63.07 -11.21
N VAL A 5 22.61 -63.41 -11.99
CA VAL A 5 22.11 -62.66 -13.16
C VAL A 5 21.09 -61.66 -12.65
N LEU A 6 21.33 -60.37 -12.88
CA LEU A 6 20.36 -59.30 -12.67
C LEU A 6 19.40 -59.21 -13.87
N PRO A 7 18.07 -59.07 -13.64
CA PRO A 7 17.13 -58.92 -14.73
C PRO A 7 17.14 -57.47 -15.26
N ALA A 8 17.12 -57.33 -16.58
CA ALA A 8 17.03 -56.06 -17.28
C ALA A 8 15.70 -55.36 -17.04
N LEU A 9 15.74 -54.12 -16.54
CA LEU A 9 14.61 -53.22 -16.46
C LEU A 9 14.17 -52.77 -17.87
N ARG A 10 13.00 -53.20 -18.32
CA ARG A 10 12.35 -52.68 -19.52
C ARG A 10 11.91 -51.22 -19.27
N ALA A 11 12.46 -50.27 -20.04
CA ALA A 11 12.00 -48.91 -20.11
C ALA A 11 10.60 -48.85 -20.75
N VAL A 12 9.62 -48.44 -19.96
CA VAL A 12 8.27 -48.12 -20.45
C VAL A 12 8.29 -46.65 -20.91
N SER A 13 8.35 -46.48 -22.24
CA SER A 13 8.20 -45.15 -22.85
C SER A 13 6.76 -44.67 -22.69
N ARG A 14 6.55 -43.63 -21.89
CA ARG A 14 5.28 -42.91 -21.84
C ARG A 14 5.16 -42.00 -23.08
N PRO A 15 4.01 -41.93 -23.74
CA PRO A 15 3.83 -41.02 -24.88
C PRO A 15 3.81 -39.57 -24.37
N VAL A 16 4.58 -38.70 -25.01
CA VAL A 16 4.58 -37.26 -24.82
C VAL A 16 3.25 -36.70 -25.31
N PRO A 17 2.53 -35.90 -24.51
CA PRO A 17 1.30 -35.29 -24.99
C PRO A 17 1.59 -34.27 -26.09
N THR A 18 1.01 -34.49 -27.27
CA THR A 18 1.05 -33.55 -28.39
C THR A 18 0.30 -32.27 -28.00
N PHE A 19 1.00 -31.16 -28.01
CA PHE A 19 0.41 -29.83 -27.86
C PHE A 19 -0.63 -29.59 -28.98
N ARG A 20 -1.88 -29.47 -28.60
CA ARG A 20 -2.93 -28.99 -29.52
C ARG A 20 -2.61 -27.55 -29.93
N SER A 21 -2.65 -27.30 -31.22
CA SER A 21 -2.50 -25.99 -31.84
C SER A 21 -3.44 -24.97 -31.18
N ARG A 22 -2.86 -23.82 -30.80
CA ARG A 22 -3.60 -22.65 -30.30
C ARG A 22 -4.66 -22.23 -31.34
N PRO A 23 -5.89 -21.90 -30.93
CA PRO A 23 -6.84 -21.32 -31.84
C PRO A 23 -6.29 -19.99 -32.38
N THR A 24 -6.32 -19.85 -33.68
CA THR A 24 -5.95 -18.60 -34.39
C THR A 24 -6.90 -17.50 -33.94
N ILE A 25 -6.37 -16.46 -33.32
CA ILE A 25 -7.14 -15.26 -32.95
C ILE A 25 -7.62 -14.62 -34.26
N GLN A 26 -8.89 -14.74 -34.55
CA GLN A 26 -9.49 -13.99 -35.64
C GLN A 26 -9.41 -12.50 -35.33
N HIS A 27 -8.78 -11.74 -36.22
CA HIS A 27 -8.75 -10.28 -36.15
C HIS A 27 -10.19 -9.74 -36.15
N VAL A 28 -10.64 -9.30 -34.97
CA VAL A 28 -11.87 -8.49 -34.86
C VAL A 28 -11.62 -7.19 -35.62
N ARG A 29 -12.41 -6.94 -36.65
CA ARG A 29 -12.34 -5.69 -37.42
C ARG A 29 -12.57 -4.50 -36.46
N ARG A 30 -11.54 -3.69 -36.29
CA ARG A 30 -11.60 -2.45 -35.51
C ARG A 30 -12.72 -1.56 -36.07
N CYS A 31 -13.74 -1.29 -35.28
CA CYS A 31 -14.73 -0.27 -35.57
C CYS A 31 -14.06 1.11 -35.47
N LYS A 32 -13.99 1.83 -36.59
CA LYS A 32 -13.19 3.07 -36.73
C LYS A 32 -13.77 4.31 -36.03
N LYS A 33 -14.82 4.20 -35.22
CA LYS A 33 -15.44 5.33 -34.50
C LYS A 33 -16.00 4.90 -33.13
N SER A 34 -15.15 4.39 -32.25
CA SER A 34 -15.49 4.34 -30.84
C SER A 34 -14.74 5.47 -30.14
N THR A 35 -15.45 6.40 -29.54
CA THR A 35 -14.91 7.40 -28.61
C THR A 35 -14.63 6.79 -27.24
N LEU A 36 -14.95 5.52 -27.06
CA LEU A 36 -14.68 4.78 -25.84
C LEU A 36 -13.24 4.26 -25.87
N VAL A 37 -12.46 4.68 -24.90
CA VAL A 37 -11.12 4.14 -24.65
C VAL A 37 -11.29 2.69 -24.18
N SER A 38 -10.50 1.77 -24.77
CA SER A 38 -10.49 0.39 -24.29
C SER A 38 -9.95 0.33 -22.85
N PRO A 39 -10.52 -0.46 -21.95
CA PRO A 39 -9.91 -0.68 -20.63
C PRO A 39 -8.44 -1.10 -20.70
N ALA A 40 -8.04 -1.79 -21.77
CA ALA A 40 -6.65 -2.19 -21.99
C ALA A 40 -5.72 -1.00 -22.32
N ASP A 41 -6.28 0.12 -22.77
CA ASP A 41 -5.51 1.33 -23.07
C ASP A 41 -5.49 2.30 -21.88
N LEU A 42 -6.27 2.02 -20.83
CA LEU A 42 -6.25 2.80 -19.59
C LEU A 42 -5.03 2.41 -18.74
N GLN A 43 -4.36 3.40 -18.21
CA GLN A 43 -3.21 3.21 -17.32
C GLN A 43 -3.34 4.12 -16.10
N PHE A 44 -3.29 3.50 -14.93
CA PHE A 44 -3.31 4.17 -13.63
C PHE A 44 -2.11 3.70 -12.81
N GLY A 45 -1.69 4.49 -11.86
CA GLY A 45 -0.59 4.16 -10.96
C GLY A 45 -0.95 3.12 -9.89
N GLN A 46 -2.23 2.77 -9.79
CA GLN A 46 -2.73 1.70 -8.92
C GLN A 46 -3.84 0.92 -9.62
N PRO A 47 -4.15 -0.32 -9.17
CA PRO A 47 -5.27 -1.09 -9.68
C PRO A 47 -6.60 -0.35 -9.47
N LEU A 48 -7.42 -0.27 -10.54
CA LEU A 48 -8.82 0.14 -10.49
C LEU A 48 -9.67 -0.95 -11.14
N HIS A 49 -11.00 -0.91 -10.94
CA HIS A 49 -11.89 -1.92 -11.53
C HIS A 49 -11.72 -2.05 -13.05
N GLU A 50 -11.56 -0.95 -13.75
CA GLU A 50 -11.46 -0.88 -15.21
C GLU A 50 -10.21 -1.60 -15.75
N THR A 51 -9.14 -1.63 -14.97
CA THR A 51 -7.86 -2.26 -15.34
C THR A 51 -7.64 -3.61 -14.67
N HIS A 52 -8.16 -3.79 -13.45
CA HIS A 52 -7.94 -4.98 -12.62
C HIS A 52 -9.24 -5.53 -12.02
N PRO A 53 -10.23 -5.95 -12.86
CA PRO A 53 -11.51 -6.44 -12.36
C PRO A 53 -11.43 -7.73 -11.54
N HIS A 54 -10.28 -8.43 -11.58
CA HIS A 54 -10.00 -9.60 -10.74
C HIS A 54 -9.59 -9.25 -9.32
N LEU A 55 -9.16 -8.01 -9.07
CA LEU A 55 -8.75 -7.50 -7.75
C LEU A 55 -9.78 -6.53 -7.15
N ILE A 56 -10.31 -5.63 -7.97
CA ILE A 56 -11.16 -4.52 -7.56
C ILE A 56 -12.58 -4.75 -8.09
N ARG A 57 -13.56 -4.75 -7.21
CA ARG A 57 -14.98 -4.88 -7.60
C ARG A 57 -15.53 -3.57 -8.16
N PRO A 58 -16.62 -3.59 -8.94
CA PRO A 58 -17.32 -2.37 -9.33
C PRO A 58 -17.70 -1.52 -8.11
N GLY A 59 -17.30 -0.25 -8.11
CA GLY A 59 -17.56 0.68 -7.01
C GLY A 59 -16.55 0.66 -5.85
N ASP A 60 -15.66 -0.34 -5.80
CA ASP A 60 -14.53 -0.32 -4.87
C ASP A 60 -13.40 0.54 -5.45
N LEU A 61 -12.73 1.29 -4.59
CA LEU A 61 -11.55 2.07 -4.93
C LEU A 61 -10.25 1.31 -4.62
N THR A 62 -10.27 0.53 -3.55
CA THR A 62 -9.23 -0.41 -3.17
C THR A 62 -9.86 -1.75 -2.83
N PRO A 63 -9.09 -2.85 -2.69
CA PRO A 63 -9.67 -4.17 -2.42
C PRO A 63 -10.64 -4.15 -1.24
N GLY A 64 -11.93 -4.33 -1.50
CA GLY A 64 -12.99 -4.43 -0.49
C GLY A 64 -13.49 -3.11 0.11
N ILE A 65 -12.91 -1.96 -0.24
CA ILE A 65 -13.33 -0.65 0.27
C ILE A 65 -13.86 0.22 -0.88
N SER A 66 -15.11 0.64 -0.77
CA SER A 66 -15.76 1.44 -1.81
C SER A 66 -15.27 2.90 -1.84
N ALA A 67 -15.35 3.54 -3.01
CA ALA A 67 -15.10 4.97 -3.16
C ALA A 67 -16.00 5.83 -2.24
N LEU A 68 -17.24 5.40 -2.03
CA LEU A 68 -18.17 6.06 -1.12
C LEU A 68 -17.70 6.00 0.34
N GLU A 69 -17.05 4.91 0.76
CA GLU A 69 -16.52 4.82 2.12
C GLU A 69 -15.40 5.83 2.36
N TYR A 70 -14.51 6.03 1.42
CA TYR A 70 -13.48 7.07 1.51
C TYR A 70 -14.10 8.49 1.61
N HIS A 71 -15.17 8.75 0.88
CA HIS A 71 -15.94 9.99 1.05
C HIS A 71 -16.51 10.12 2.49
N HIS A 72 -17.10 9.05 3.03
CA HIS A 72 -17.64 9.06 4.39
C HIS A 72 -16.56 9.27 5.45
N ARG A 73 -15.36 8.71 5.27
CA ARG A 73 -14.21 8.91 6.17
C ARG A 73 -13.77 10.38 6.18
N ARG A 74 -13.67 11.02 4.99
CA ARG A 74 -13.39 12.47 4.89
C ARG A 74 -14.49 13.30 5.53
N ALA A 75 -15.75 12.98 5.29
CA ALA A 75 -16.87 13.65 5.92
C ALA A 75 -16.88 13.47 7.45
N ALA A 76 -16.48 12.30 7.96
CA ALA A 76 -16.34 12.05 9.38
C ALA A 76 -15.21 12.89 10.02
N LEU A 77 -14.07 13.02 9.33
CA LEU A 77 -13.01 13.93 9.76
C LEU A 77 -13.49 15.38 9.77
N THR A 78 -14.19 15.81 8.71
CA THR A 78 -14.71 17.17 8.58
C THR A 78 -15.63 17.56 9.75
N ARG A 79 -16.48 16.64 10.23
CA ARG A 79 -17.32 16.89 11.41
C ARG A 79 -16.53 17.16 12.69
N LYS A 80 -15.32 16.60 12.81
CA LYS A 80 -14.42 16.82 13.96
C LYS A 80 -13.60 18.09 13.85
N LEU A 81 -13.30 18.52 12.62
CA LEU A 81 -12.55 19.75 12.38
C LEU A 81 -13.35 20.99 12.78
N PRO A 82 -12.71 22.03 13.38
CA PRO A 82 -13.35 23.34 13.56
C PRO A 82 -13.69 24.00 12.22
N HIS A 83 -14.64 24.93 12.23
CA HIS A 83 -14.95 25.76 11.07
C HIS A 83 -13.74 26.56 10.60
N ASN A 84 -13.63 26.77 9.31
CA ASN A 84 -12.54 27.48 8.63
C ASN A 84 -11.17 26.88 9.01
N SER A 85 -11.03 25.58 8.86
CA SER A 85 -9.77 24.86 9.10
C SER A 85 -9.43 23.91 7.96
N VAL A 86 -8.16 23.53 7.87
CA VAL A 86 -7.66 22.58 6.90
C VAL A 86 -6.96 21.42 7.59
N ALA A 87 -7.15 20.21 7.08
CA ALA A 87 -6.35 19.05 7.43
C ALA A 87 -5.43 18.72 6.24
N ILE A 88 -4.12 18.55 6.51
CA ILE A 88 -3.10 18.32 5.50
C ILE A 88 -2.39 17.02 5.81
N LEU A 89 -2.36 16.11 4.84
CA LEU A 89 -1.67 14.82 4.91
C LEU A 89 -0.74 14.66 3.70
N ALA A 90 0.41 14.07 3.90
CA ALA A 90 1.33 13.73 2.84
C ALA A 90 1.37 12.22 2.63
N ALA A 91 1.43 11.81 1.38
CA ALA A 91 1.76 10.45 0.99
C ALA A 91 3.21 10.11 1.38
N SER A 92 3.50 8.83 1.47
CA SER A 92 4.88 8.37 1.55
C SER A 92 5.65 8.66 0.27
N ASP A 93 6.94 8.89 0.40
CA ASP A 93 7.89 8.93 -0.72
C ASP A 93 8.51 7.55 -0.94
N ILE A 94 8.97 7.29 -2.16
CA ILE A 94 9.77 6.10 -2.45
C ILE A 94 11.09 6.21 -1.69
N LYS A 95 11.40 5.20 -0.89
CA LYS A 95 12.67 5.13 -0.15
C LYS A 95 13.69 4.33 -0.93
N TYR A 96 14.84 4.94 -1.18
CA TYR A 96 15.94 4.29 -1.89
C TYR A 96 16.94 3.69 -0.92
N ARG A 97 17.41 2.49 -1.26
CA ARG A 97 18.54 1.83 -0.61
C ARG A 97 19.86 2.40 -1.14
N SER A 98 19.99 2.49 -2.47
CA SER A 98 21.15 3.06 -3.16
C SER A 98 20.82 3.28 -4.64
N GLY A 99 21.25 4.41 -5.24
CA GLY A 99 21.05 4.69 -6.65
C GLY A 99 19.59 4.51 -7.09
N ALA A 100 19.34 3.58 -8.00
CA ALA A 100 18.00 3.24 -8.49
C ALA A 100 17.33 2.07 -7.74
N VAL A 101 17.95 1.53 -6.68
CA VAL A 101 17.41 0.43 -5.88
C VAL A 101 16.54 0.99 -4.77
N PHE A 102 15.24 0.74 -4.82
CA PHE A 102 14.28 1.19 -3.82
C PHE A 102 13.76 0.03 -2.98
N TYR A 103 13.24 0.37 -1.79
CA TYR A 103 12.50 -0.56 -0.93
C TYR A 103 11.07 -0.72 -1.44
N GLU A 104 10.41 -1.83 -1.05
CA GLU A 104 8.97 -2.00 -1.27
C GLU A 104 8.21 -0.78 -0.71
N PHE A 105 7.30 -0.25 -1.52
CA PHE A 105 6.57 0.97 -1.18
C PHE A 105 5.37 0.64 -0.31
N HIS A 106 5.24 1.37 0.80
CA HIS A 106 4.05 1.36 1.65
C HIS A 106 3.56 2.78 1.85
N GLN A 107 2.27 2.96 1.63
CA GLN A 107 1.64 4.27 1.78
C GLN A 107 1.55 4.70 3.25
N GLU A 108 1.52 6.02 3.50
CA GLU A 108 1.24 6.57 4.83
C GLU A 108 -0.19 6.19 5.26
N PRO A 109 -0.38 5.52 6.41
CA PRO A 109 -1.66 4.91 6.74
C PRO A 109 -2.84 5.87 6.91
N ASN A 110 -2.63 7.10 7.42
CA ASN A 110 -3.70 8.09 7.57
C ASN A 110 -4.06 8.74 6.23
N PHE A 111 -3.06 8.99 5.39
CA PHE A 111 -3.27 9.44 4.01
C PHE A 111 -4.08 8.40 3.23
N PHE A 112 -3.67 7.13 3.28
CA PHE A 112 -4.38 6.04 2.62
C PHE A 112 -5.81 5.88 3.14
N TYR A 113 -6.02 5.91 4.46
CA TYR A 113 -7.33 5.79 5.09
C TYR A 113 -8.34 6.82 4.59
N LEU A 114 -7.90 8.04 4.29
CA LEU A 114 -8.77 9.12 3.82
C LEU A 114 -8.92 9.19 2.30
N THR A 115 -7.95 8.69 1.54
CA THR A 115 -7.89 8.91 0.09
C THR A 115 -8.07 7.65 -0.74
N GLY A 116 -7.62 6.49 -0.25
CA GLY A 116 -7.50 5.27 -1.06
C GLY A 116 -6.44 5.37 -2.16
N PHE A 117 -5.60 6.41 -2.13
CA PHE A 117 -4.58 6.67 -3.14
C PHE A 117 -3.25 6.02 -2.72
N THR A 118 -2.73 5.09 -3.53
CA THR A 118 -1.54 4.30 -3.20
C THR A 118 -0.27 4.77 -3.90
N GLU A 119 -0.34 5.81 -4.73
CA GLU A 119 0.87 6.32 -5.39
C GLU A 119 1.69 7.20 -4.43
N PRO A 120 3.01 7.21 -4.57
CA PRO A 120 3.90 8.06 -3.79
C PRO A 120 3.81 9.53 -4.20
N GLU A 121 4.40 10.41 -3.40
CA GLU A 121 4.58 11.83 -3.71
C GLU A 121 3.26 12.56 -3.97
N ALA A 122 2.32 12.47 -3.03
CA ALA A 122 1.04 13.17 -3.09
C ALA A 122 0.77 13.95 -1.80
N VAL A 123 -0.11 14.95 -1.88
CA VAL A 123 -0.60 15.70 -0.71
C VAL A 123 -2.11 15.79 -0.79
N ALA A 124 -2.78 15.44 0.27
CA ALA A 124 -4.22 15.60 0.45
C ALA A 124 -4.50 16.79 1.37
N VAL A 125 -5.43 17.66 0.97
CA VAL A 125 -5.92 18.74 1.79
C VAL A 125 -7.44 18.64 1.88
N ILE A 126 -7.96 18.57 3.10
CA ILE A 126 -9.40 18.60 3.38
C ILE A 126 -9.69 19.94 4.00
N GLU A 127 -10.34 20.80 3.23
CA GLU A 127 -10.71 22.16 3.62
C GLU A 127 -12.15 22.18 4.13
N LYS A 128 -12.33 22.59 5.38
CA LYS A 128 -13.65 22.85 5.98
C LYS A 128 -13.92 24.33 6.02
N GLY A 129 -14.97 24.77 5.34
CA GLY A 129 -15.49 26.12 5.42
C GLY A 129 -16.34 26.39 6.68
N SER A 130 -17.41 27.15 6.51
CA SER A 130 -18.37 27.49 7.58
C SER A 130 -19.48 26.44 7.75
N SER A 131 -19.60 25.48 6.86
CA SER A 131 -20.58 24.39 6.94
C SER A 131 -20.07 23.25 7.85
N ASP A 132 -21.00 22.57 8.53
CA ASP A 132 -20.64 21.42 9.38
C ASP A 132 -20.39 20.13 8.57
N VAL A 133 -20.92 20.05 7.35
CA VAL A 133 -20.92 18.83 6.55
C VAL A 133 -20.17 18.96 5.22
N GLU A 134 -20.03 20.19 4.71
CA GLU A 134 -19.37 20.44 3.44
C GLU A 134 -17.87 20.65 3.64
N TYR A 135 -17.11 20.06 2.73
CA TYR A 135 -15.66 20.21 2.64
C TYR A 135 -15.24 20.21 1.17
N THR A 136 -14.09 20.77 0.90
CA THR A 136 -13.42 20.65 -0.38
C THR A 136 -12.22 19.71 -0.23
N PHE A 137 -12.16 18.69 -1.06
CA PHE A 137 -11.05 17.73 -1.10
C PHE A 137 -10.09 18.08 -2.24
N HIS A 138 -8.92 18.59 -1.88
CA HIS A 138 -7.82 18.85 -2.82
C HIS A 138 -6.84 17.69 -2.80
N LEU A 139 -6.45 17.21 -3.97
CA LEU A 139 -5.43 16.16 -4.10
C LEU A 139 -4.33 16.61 -5.06
N PHE A 140 -3.13 16.77 -4.53
CA PHE A 140 -1.93 17.06 -5.28
C PHE A 140 -1.26 15.74 -5.64
N VAL A 141 -1.05 15.49 -6.93
CA VAL A 141 -0.51 14.22 -7.43
C VAL A 141 0.55 14.45 -8.50
N ARG A 142 1.35 13.43 -8.75
CA ARG A 142 2.30 13.47 -9.87
C ARG A 142 1.53 13.55 -11.18
N PRO A 143 1.92 14.45 -12.10
CA PRO A 143 1.32 14.51 -13.43
C PRO A 143 1.70 13.26 -14.23
N LYS A 144 0.90 12.93 -15.24
CA LYS A 144 1.33 11.99 -16.27
C LYS A 144 2.55 12.51 -16.99
N ASP A 145 3.56 11.66 -17.17
CA ASP A 145 4.83 11.97 -17.81
C ASP A 145 5.36 10.71 -18.50
N GLU A 146 5.28 10.67 -19.82
CA GLU A 146 5.66 9.50 -20.62
C GLU A 146 7.09 9.02 -20.36
N LYS A 147 8.03 9.94 -20.09
CA LYS A 147 9.43 9.58 -19.83
C LYS A 147 9.60 8.99 -18.45
N ALA A 148 8.94 9.56 -17.44
CA ALA A 148 8.98 9.02 -16.08
C ALA A 148 8.21 7.70 -15.99
N GLU A 149 7.04 7.60 -16.65
CA GLU A 149 6.24 6.37 -16.68
C GLU A 149 6.94 5.19 -17.38
N LEU A 150 7.85 5.48 -18.30
CA LEU A 150 8.70 4.45 -18.90
C LEU A 150 9.62 3.76 -17.87
N TRP A 151 10.04 4.48 -16.82
CA TRP A 151 10.94 3.98 -15.78
C TRP A 151 10.22 3.49 -14.54
N ASP A 152 9.21 4.25 -14.09
CA ASP A 152 8.60 4.05 -12.78
C ASP A 152 7.21 3.38 -12.86
N GLY A 153 6.72 3.11 -14.06
CA GLY A 153 5.36 2.64 -14.29
C GLY A 153 4.34 3.76 -14.43
N ALA A 154 3.11 3.39 -14.75
CA ALA A 154 2.03 4.33 -14.99
C ALA A 154 1.74 5.22 -13.76
N ARG A 155 1.23 6.42 -14.03
CA ARG A 155 0.72 7.36 -13.02
C ARG A 155 -0.75 7.62 -13.30
N SER A 156 -1.56 7.80 -12.26
CA SER A 156 -2.98 8.15 -12.42
C SER A 156 -3.16 9.58 -12.95
N GLY A 157 -2.37 10.53 -12.46
CA GLY A 157 -2.44 11.91 -12.86
C GLY A 157 -3.66 12.66 -12.31
N MET A 158 -3.76 13.95 -12.67
CA MET A 158 -4.79 14.84 -12.10
C MET A 158 -6.21 14.48 -12.54
N GLN A 159 -6.42 14.01 -13.76
CA GLN A 159 -7.75 13.65 -14.24
C GLN A 159 -8.32 12.46 -13.44
N ALA A 160 -7.52 11.41 -13.23
CA ALA A 160 -7.95 10.27 -12.41
C ALA A 160 -8.15 10.65 -10.93
N ALA A 161 -7.38 11.63 -10.43
CA ALA A 161 -7.59 12.14 -9.07
C ALA A 161 -9.02 12.69 -8.88
N GLN A 162 -9.58 13.32 -9.90
CA GLN A 162 -10.97 13.78 -9.89
C GLN A 162 -11.95 12.63 -10.17
N ASP A 163 -11.76 11.90 -11.25
CA ASP A 163 -12.74 10.93 -11.77
C ASP A 163 -12.85 9.67 -10.93
N ALA A 164 -11.71 9.16 -10.41
CA ALA A 164 -11.66 7.91 -9.65
C ALA A 164 -11.56 8.14 -8.14
N PHE A 165 -10.74 9.11 -7.71
CA PHE A 165 -10.49 9.37 -6.28
C PHE A 165 -11.40 10.44 -5.68
N ASN A 166 -12.33 10.98 -6.48
CA ASN A 166 -13.32 11.98 -6.07
C ASN A 166 -12.70 13.23 -5.41
N ALA A 167 -11.56 13.69 -5.95
CA ALA A 167 -11.03 14.98 -5.58
C ALA A 167 -11.89 16.08 -6.22
N ASP A 168 -12.34 17.04 -5.42
CA ASP A 168 -13.04 18.22 -5.92
C ASP A 168 -12.08 19.07 -6.76
N GLU A 169 -10.82 19.15 -6.29
CA GLU A 169 -9.73 19.88 -6.94
C GLU A 169 -8.47 18.99 -7.03
N ALA A 170 -7.96 18.82 -8.24
CA ALA A 170 -6.73 18.05 -8.48
C ALA A 170 -5.62 18.94 -9.01
N TRP A 171 -4.44 18.84 -8.43
CA TRP A 171 -3.30 19.71 -8.72
C TRP A 171 -2.03 18.90 -9.00
N ASN A 172 -1.11 19.50 -9.76
CA ASN A 172 0.22 18.96 -9.89
C ASN A 172 0.96 19.08 -8.55
N ILE A 173 1.64 18.02 -8.10
CA ILE A 173 2.41 18.03 -6.85
C ILE A 173 3.48 19.12 -6.81
N ASN A 174 4.00 19.54 -7.94
CA ASN A 174 4.97 20.63 -8.04
C ASN A 174 4.36 22.01 -7.70
N ASP A 175 3.03 22.12 -7.72
CA ASP A 175 2.31 23.36 -7.42
C ASP A 175 2.00 23.53 -5.93
N VAL A 176 2.35 22.56 -5.07
CA VAL A 176 2.11 22.62 -3.62
C VAL A 176 2.67 23.91 -3.03
N SER A 177 3.90 24.31 -3.40
CA SER A 177 4.54 25.51 -2.87
C SER A 177 3.84 26.81 -3.25
N SER A 178 3.06 26.83 -4.32
CA SER A 178 2.33 28.01 -4.80
C SER A 178 0.87 28.02 -4.35
N LYS A 179 0.23 26.86 -4.27
CA LYS A 179 -1.22 26.73 -3.97
C LYS A 179 -1.50 26.61 -2.47
N LEU A 180 -0.75 25.74 -1.78
CA LEU A 180 -0.99 25.45 -0.37
C LEU A 180 -0.89 26.68 0.55
N PRO A 181 -0.01 27.68 0.34
CA PRO A 181 0.02 28.88 1.16
C PRO A 181 -1.31 29.67 1.17
N ASN A 182 -2.05 29.64 0.07
CA ASN A 182 -3.36 30.31 0.01
C ASN A 182 -4.39 29.60 0.86
N LEU A 183 -4.48 28.26 0.76
CA LEU A 183 -5.38 27.44 1.59
C LEU A 183 -5.07 27.61 3.09
N ILE A 184 -3.79 27.63 3.46
CA ILE A 184 -3.34 27.84 4.84
C ILE A 184 -3.70 29.24 5.35
N ARG A 185 -3.56 30.27 4.52
CA ARG A 185 -3.83 31.67 4.90
C ARG A 185 -5.31 31.92 5.19
N GLU A 186 -6.19 31.25 4.47
CA GLU A 186 -7.64 31.36 4.62
C GLU A 186 -8.15 30.57 5.83
N ALA A 187 -7.38 29.61 6.32
CA ALA A 187 -7.73 28.77 7.45
C ALA A 187 -7.39 29.41 8.80
N ARG A 188 -8.27 29.28 9.78
CA ARG A 188 -8.00 29.68 11.18
C ARG A 188 -7.08 28.71 11.91
N SER A 189 -7.12 27.43 11.53
CA SER A 189 -6.27 26.37 12.10
C SER A 189 -5.90 25.35 11.04
N VAL A 190 -4.68 24.86 11.15
CA VAL A 190 -4.12 23.82 10.26
C VAL A 190 -3.90 22.57 11.11
N PHE A 191 -4.45 21.44 10.68
CA PHE A 191 -4.26 20.14 11.33
C PHE A 191 -3.35 19.28 10.46
N THR A 192 -2.20 18.89 11.00
CA THR A 192 -1.25 18.04 10.28
C THR A 192 -0.23 17.43 11.23
N ASP A 193 0.32 16.30 10.83
CA ASP A 193 1.44 15.65 11.52
C ASP A 193 2.76 15.77 10.71
N ILE A 194 2.73 16.51 9.61
CA ILE A 194 3.90 16.83 8.79
C ILE A 194 4.81 17.78 9.57
N GLY A 195 6.10 17.50 9.60
CA GLY A 195 7.09 18.38 10.26
C GLY A 195 7.44 18.04 11.70
N GLY A 196 6.93 16.95 12.23
CA GLY A 196 7.58 16.29 13.38
C GLY A 196 7.04 16.53 14.77
N HIS A 197 5.79 16.90 14.96
CA HIS A 197 5.22 16.92 16.31
C HIS A 197 4.79 15.54 16.81
N GLY A 198 4.92 14.47 16.03
CA GLY A 198 4.51 13.10 16.39
C GLY A 198 5.54 11.99 16.14
N ALA A 199 6.49 12.17 15.25
CA ALA A 199 7.46 11.12 14.94
C ALA A 199 8.57 11.07 15.99
N LYS A 200 8.60 10.02 16.80
CA LYS A 200 9.75 9.67 17.65
C LYS A 200 10.95 9.28 16.77
N ARG A 201 11.57 10.26 16.11
CA ARG A 201 12.87 10.05 15.47
C ARG A 201 13.89 9.87 16.56
N GLY A 202 14.62 8.75 16.58
CA GLY A 202 15.74 8.54 17.49
C GLY A 202 16.75 9.68 17.37
N ALA A 203 17.49 9.99 18.45
CA ALA A 203 18.46 11.10 18.47
C ALA A 203 19.47 11.00 17.31
N PHE A 204 19.91 9.80 16.97
CA PHE A 204 20.82 9.52 15.85
C PHE A 204 20.18 9.78 14.49
N SER A 205 18.91 9.40 14.30
CA SER A 205 18.15 9.69 13.09
C SER A 205 17.97 11.20 12.87
N ARG A 206 17.80 12.00 13.94
CA ARG A 206 17.77 13.47 13.84
C ARG A 206 19.11 14.08 13.42
N PHE A 207 20.20 13.43 13.79
CA PHE A 207 21.55 13.89 13.46
C PHE A 207 21.95 13.56 12.02
N ILE A 208 21.55 12.37 11.51
CA ILE A 208 21.93 11.90 10.16
C ILE A 208 20.87 12.24 9.10
N ALA A 209 19.59 12.30 9.48
CA ALA A 209 18.55 12.66 8.53
C ALA A 209 18.75 14.13 8.12
N GLY A 210 19.53 14.32 7.08
CA GLY A 210 19.34 15.47 6.25
C GLY A 210 17.84 15.54 5.94
N SER A 211 17.24 16.67 6.24
CA SER A 211 15.84 16.95 5.98
C SER A 211 15.52 16.58 4.54
N ASP A 212 14.42 15.85 4.34
CA ASP A 212 13.89 15.62 3.00
C ASP A 212 13.55 16.99 2.38
N PRO A 213 14.20 17.42 1.29
CA PRO A 213 14.02 18.77 0.76
C PRO A 213 12.57 19.10 0.42
N LYS A 214 11.75 18.10 0.08
CA LYS A 214 10.33 18.25 -0.25
C LYS A 214 9.49 18.49 1.01
N LEU A 215 9.73 17.72 2.07
CA LEU A 215 9.08 17.90 3.37
C LEU A 215 9.55 19.17 4.08
N ASP A 216 10.80 19.60 3.89
CA ASP A 216 11.32 20.85 4.43
C ASP A 216 10.62 22.06 3.84
N GLY A 217 10.32 22.05 2.55
CA GLY A 217 9.53 23.08 1.91
C GLY A 217 8.15 23.21 2.54
N LEU A 218 7.45 22.09 2.74
CA LEU A 218 6.14 22.05 3.38
C LEU A 218 6.21 22.40 4.87
N ALA A 219 7.20 21.89 5.60
CA ALA A 219 7.41 22.24 7.01
C ALA A 219 7.66 23.74 7.19
N LYS A 220 8.40 24.40 6.30
CA LYS A 220 8.61 25.85 6.32
C LYS A 220 7.32 26.64 6.09
N LEU A 221 6.48 26.18 5.14
CA LEU A 221 5.18 26.79 4.89
C LEU A 221 4.27 26.72 6.15
N LEU A 222 4.37 25.64 6.91
CA LEU A 222 3.55 25.44 8.11
C LEU A 222 4.06 26.23 9.34
N GLN A 223 5.31 26.71 9.36
CA GLN A 223 5.88 27.44 10.51
C GLN A 223 5.13 28.72 10.89
N SER A 224 4.47 29.37 9.94
CA SER A 224 3.69 30.61 10.18
C SER A 224 2.22 30.37 10.50
N ALA A 225 1.76 29.14 10.45
CA ALA A 225 0.36 28.76 10.66
C ALA A 225 0.09 28.33 12.11
N ASN A 226 -1.18 28.41 12.54
CA ASN A 226 -1.63 27.81 13.79
C ASN A 226 -1.80 26.30 13.62
N VAL A 227 -0.68 25.58 13.70
CA VAL A 227 -0.62 24.14 13.45
C VAL A 227 -0.99 23.36 14.70
N LYS A 228 -1.85 22.36 14.53
CA LYS A 228 -2.27 21.41 15.56
C LYS A 228 -2.07 19.98 15.07
N PRO A 229 -1.83 19.01 15.97
CA PRO A 229 -1.69 17.61 15.57
C PRO A 229 -3.01 17.07 15.02
N LEU A 230 -2.94 16.35 13.89
CA LEU A 230 -4.07 15.67 13.27
C LEU A 230 -4.27 14.26 13.87
N GLN A 231 -3.20 13.61 14.30
CA GLN A 231 -3.19 12.22 14.75
C GLN A 231 -4.24 11.86 15.82
N PRO A 232 -4.55 12.70 16.83
CA PRO A 232 -5.61 12.37 17.79
C PRO A 232 -6.97 12.16 17.15
N MET A 233 -7.33 13.00 16.16
CA MET A 233 -8.59 12.86 15.41
C MET A 233 -8.58 11.61 14.52
N MET A 234 -7.45 11.33 13.88
CA MET A 234 -7.29 10.13 13.04
C MET A 234 -7.38 8.86 13.88
N ASN A 235 -6.76 8.82 15.05
CA ASN A 235 -6.84 7.68 15.95
C ASN A 235 -8.29 7.40 16.37
N GLU A 236 -9.05 8.44 16.72
CA GLU A 236 -10.45 8.32 17.10
C GLU A 236 -11.33 7.82 15.94
N LEU A 237 -11.08 8.28 14.71
CA LEU A 237 -11.80 7.80 13.52
C LEU A 237 -11.50 6.34 13.19
N ARG A 238 -10.27 5.89 13.45
CA ARG A 238 -9.79 4.56 13.07
C ARG A 238 -9.98 3.51 14.16
N VAL A 239 -10.39 3.89 15.37
CA VAL A 239 -10.62 2.94 16.47
C VAL A 239 -11.81 2.04 16.18
N ASP A 240 -12.89 2.57 15.63
CA ASP A 240 -14.02 1.80 15.17
C ASP A 240 -13.85 1.47 13.68
N LYS A 241 -13.97 0.18 13.35
CA LYS A 241 -13.81 -0.32 11.99
C LYS A 241 -15.16 -0.45 11.31
N SER A 242 -15.23 -0.06 10.05
CA SER A 242 -16.40 -0.33 9.22
C SER A 242 -16.56 -1.82 8.92
N GLU A 243 -17.74 -2.23 8.47
CA GLU A 243 -17.97 -3.62 8.04
C GLU A 243 -17.05 -4.02 6.88
N ALA A 244 -16.71 -3.10 5.98
CA ALA A 244 -15.78 -3.33 4.90
C ALA A 244 -14.35 -3.57 5.42
N GLU A 245 -13.88 -2.74 6.37
CA GLU A 245 -12.60 -2.94 7.04
C GLU A 245 -12.56 -4.27 7.80
N LEU A 246 -13.63 -4.61 8.53
CA LEU A 246 -13.74 -5.90 9.22
C LEU A 246 -13.70 -7.08 8.26
N ALA A 247 -14.28 -6.95 7.06
CA ALA A 247 -14.21 -7.99 6.04
C ALA A 247 -12.78 -8.17 5.51
N CYS A 248 -12.05 -7.08 5.26
CA CYS A 248 -10.63 -7.12 4.88
C CYS A 248 -9.77 -7.75 5.99
N MET A 249 -9.97 -7.33 7.24
CA MET A 249 -9.27 -7.89 8.40
C MET A 249 -9.55 -9.38 8.59
N ARG A 250 -10.80 -9.82 8.44
CA ARG A 250 -11.17 -11.24 8.50
C ARG A 250 -10.49 -12.04 7.39
N LYS A 251 -10.41 -11.50 6.17
CA LYS A 251 -9.72 -12.15 5.05
C LYS A 251 -8.23 -12.28 5.35
N ALA A 252 -7.57 -11.19 5.74
CA ALA A 252 -6.16 -11.19 6.10
C ALA A 252 -5.88 -12.19 7.24
N GLY A 253 -6.68 -12.16 8.31
CA GLY A 253 -6.54 -13.08 9.45
C GLY A 253 -6.79 -14.53 9.09
N HIS A 254 -7.79 -14.83 8.26
CA HIS A 254 -8.08 -16.20 7.81
C HIS A 254 -6.92 -16.79 6.99
N ILE A 255 -6.42 -16.02 6.01
CA ILE A 255 -5.30 -16.47 5.18
C ILE A 255 -4.02 -16.58 6.01
N SER A 256 -3.72 -15.61 6.85
CA SER A 256 -2.55 -15.65 7.73
C SER A 256 -2.58 -16.87 8.66
N GLY A 257 -3.74 -17.15 9.26
CA GLY A 257 -3.92 -18.33 10.10
C GLY A 257 -3.74 -19.65 9.34
N ALA A 258 -4.25 -19.73 8.10
CA ALA A 258 -4.08 -20.93 7.27
C ALA A 258 -2.61 -21.15 6.89
N VAL A 259 -1.90 -20.08 6.50
CA VAL A 259 -0.46 -20.13 6.16
C VAL A 259 0.37 -20.55 7.37
N ILE A 260 0.13 -19.97 8.54
CA ILE A 260 0.83 -20.33 9.77
C ILE A 260 0.54 -21.80 10.15
N ALA A 261 -0.72 -22.23 10.04
CA ALA A 261 -1.09 -23.62 10.33
C ALA A 261 -0.43 -24.62 9.36
N GLU A 262 -0.22 -24.24 8.10
CA GLU A 262 0.53 -25.07 7.15
C GLU A 262 2.02 -25.07 7.46
N ALA A 263 2.60 -23.93 7.77
CA ALA A 263 3.99 -23.82 8.20
C ALA A 263 4.29 -24.68 9.45
N MET A 264 3.35 -24.82 10.39
CA MET A 264 3.50 -25.69 11.57
C MET A 264 3.64 -27.19 11.22
N ARG A 265 3.27 -27.60 10.00
CA ARG A 265 3.44 -28.98 9.50
C ARG A 265 4.77 -29.17 8.76
N GLY A 266 5.43 -28.06 8.44
CA GLY A 266 6.71 -28.04 7.74
C GLY A 266 7.87 -28.49 8.62
N SER A 267 9.01 -28.74 7.98
CA SER A 267 10.27 -28.99 8.66
C SER A 267 11.30 -28.00 8.13
N TYR A 268 11.86 -27.21 9.01
CA TYR A 268 12.77 -26.13 8.66
C TYR A 268 14.08 -26.27 9.43
N GLN A 269 15.20 -26.00 8.75
CA GLN A 269 16.52 -26.04 9.37
C GLN A 269 16.94 -24.65 9.88
N THR A 270 16.35 -23.58 9.35
CA THR A 270 16.69 -22.20 9.71
C THR A 270 15.44 -21.35 9.85
N GLU A 271 15.53 -20.31 10.68
CA GLU A 271 14.50 -19.28 10.81
C GLU A 271 14.16 -18.64 9.45
N LYS A 272 15.18 -18.44 8.61
CA LYS A 272 15.02 -17.87 7.26
C LYS A 272 14.18 -18.74 6.34
N GLN A 273 14.29 -20.07 6.40
CA GLN A 273 13.46 -20.98 5.61
C GLN A 273 11.99 -20.88 6.02
N LEU A 274 11.72 -20.86 7.31
CA LEU A 274 10.35 -20.70 7.84
C LEU A 274 9.79 -19.32 7.47
N TRP A 275 10.57 -18.25 7.60
CA TRP A 275 10.16 -16.92 7.15
C TRP A 275 9.83 -16.87 5.67
N ALA A 276 10.68 -17.43 4.82
CA ALA A 276 10.46 -17.47 3.37
C ALA A 276 9.16 -18.22 2.99
N ASP A 277 8.86 -19.31 3.68
CA ASP A 277 7.63 -20.09 3.47
C ASP A 277 6.39 -19.30 3.87
N LEU A 278 6.42 -18.61 5.00
CA LEU A 278 5.34 -17.72 5.44
C LEU A 278 5.10 -16.59 4.42
N ALA A 279 6.15 -15.91 3.98
CA ALA A 279 6.08 -14.82 3.00
C ALA A 279 5.53 -15.30 1.65
N TYR A 280 5.97 -16.47 1.19
CA TYR A 280 5.44 -17.12 0.00
C TYR A 280 3.96 -17.47 0.15
N GLY A 281 3.59 -18.06 1.29
CA GLY A 281 2.22 -18.45 1.59
C GLY A 281 1.25 -17.26 1.60
N PHE A 282 1.61 -16.14 2.20
CA PHE A 282 0.78 -14.93 2.22
C PHE A 282 0.49 -14.45 0.79
N ARG A 283 1.52 -14.28 -0.03
CA ARG A 283 1.37 -13.78 -1.41
C ARG A 283 0.63 -14.75 -2.33
N THR A 284 0.92 -16.04 -2.24
CA THR A 284 0.26 -17.04 -3.10
C THR A 284 -1.20 -17.27 -2.77
N GLN A 285 -1.62 -16.98 -1.53
CA GLN A 285 -3.02 -17.05 -1.14
C GLN A 285 -3.77 -15.70 -1.28
N GLY A 286 -3.12 -14.68 -1.87
CA GLY A 286 -3.76 -13.44 -2.31
C GLY A 286 -3.76 -12.33 -1.27
N LEU A 287 -2.78 -12.32 -0.37
CA LEU A 287 -2.40 -11.13 0.41
C LEU A 287 -1.32 -10.33 -0.30
N ASP A 288 -1.21 -9.06 0.03
CA ASP A 288 -0.28 -8.15 -0.64
C ASP A 288 1.19 -8.39 -0.22
N GLY A 289 1.39 -8.88 0.98
CA GLY A 289 2.70 -9.20 1.53
C GLY A 289 2.65 -9.40 3.03
N GLU A 290 3.80 -9.30 3.68
CA GLU A 290 3.87 -9.24 5.13
C GLU A 290 3.43 -7.85 5.62
N ALA A 291 2.51 -7.83 6.59
CA ALA A 291 2.03 -6.57 7.18
C ALA A 291 3.10 -5.85 8.02
N TYR A 292 4.12 -6.57 8.45
CA TYR A 292 5.29 -6.09 9.20
C TYR A 292 6.43 -7.10 9.06
N VAL A 293 7.65 -6.70 9.44
CA VAL A 293 8.79 -7.63 9.43
C VAL A 293 8.50 -8.77 10.42
N PRO A 294 8.35 -10.01 9.96
CA PRO A 294 8.02 -11.12 10.83
C PRO A 294 9.10 -11.40 11.87
N VAL A 295 8.68 -11.88 13.03
CA VAL A 295 9.55 -12.48 14.03
C VAL A 295 9.49 -13.99 13.86
N VAL A 296 10.62 -14.61 13.53
CA VAL A 296 10.79 -16.06 13.51
C VAL A 296 11.99 -16.38 14.39
N ALA A 297 11.76 -16.80 15.62
CA ALA A 297 12.75 -16.86 16.67
C ALA A 297 12.84 -18.25 17.29
N GLY A 298 13.94 -18.98 17.01
CA GLY A 298 14.25 -20.26 17.59
C GLY A 298 14.89 -20.15 18.97
N GLY A 299 14.50 -21.01 19.92
CA GLY A 299 15.13 -21.15 21.22
C GLY A 299 15.30 -19.82 21.97
N ARG A 300 16.54 -19.45 22.26
CA ARG A 300 16.88 -18.22 23.01
C ARG A 300 16.53 -16.92 22.28
N ASN A 301 16.43 -16.92 20.96
CA ASN A 301 16.09 -15.74 20.19
C ASN A 301 14.66 -15.25 20.52
N ALA A 302 13.77 -16.16 20.94
CA ALA A 302 12.41 -15.85 21.37
C ALA A 302 12.32 -14.99 22.65
N LEU A 303 13.42 -14.77 23.35
CA LEU A 303 13.48 -13.85 24.50
C LEU A 303 13.55 -12.37 24.07
N SER A 304 13.75 -12.09 22.79
CA SER A 304 13.77 -10.74 22.22
C SER A 304 12.47 -10.49 21.47
N ILE A 305 11.62 -9.58 21.99
CA ILE A 305 10.27 -9.32 21.44
C ILE A 305 10.32 -8.92 19.96
N HIS A 306 11.24 -8.05 19.57
CA HIS A 306 11.42 -7.60 18.19
C HIS A 306 12.66 -8.22 17.55
N TYR A 307 12.78 -9.56 17.64
CA TYR A 307 13.81 -10.30 16.93
C TYR A 307 13.44 -10.41 15.45
N VAL A 308 14.08 -9.60 14.61
CA VAL A 308 13.80 -9.51 13.17
C VAL A 308 14.97 -9.93 12.27
N ARG A 309 16.03 -10.53 12.86
CA ARG A 309 17.16 -11.03 12.09
C ARG A 309 16.80 -12.30 11.30
N ASN A 310 16.08 -13.21 11.94
CA ASN A 310 15.56 -14.45 11.33
C ASN A 310 16.64 -15.22 10.56
N ASP A 311 17.83 -15.36 11.14
CA ASP A 311 19.02 -15.89 10.45
C ASP A 311 19.73 -17.04 11.15
N ASP A 312 19.22 -17.49 12.30
CA ASP A 312 19.79 -18.61 13.05
C ASP A 312 19.26 -19.99 12.58
N VAL A 313 19.91 -21.04 13.05
CA VAL A 313 19.49 -22.43 12.85
C VAL A 313 18.40 -22.79 13.86
N LEU A 314 17.42 -23.57 13.41
CA LEU A 314 16.42 -24.19 14.27
C LEU A 314 16.96 -25.55 14.72
N ARG A 315 16.98 -25.81 16.03
CA ARG A 315 17.51 -27.05 16.61
C ARG A 315 16.38 -27.95 17.06
N ASP A 316 16.57 -29.23 16.91
CA ASP A 316 15.59 -30.21 17.32
C ASP A 316 15.28 -30.08 18.83
N GLY A 317 14.00 -30.13 19.19
CA GLY A 317 13.52 -29.97 20.56
C GLY A 317 13.42 -28.53 21.06
N GLU A 318 13.83 -27.51 20.29
CA GLU A 318 13.63 -26.11 20.65
C GLU A 318 12.24 -25.60 20.22
N VAL A 319 11.69 -24.69 21.04
CA VAL A 319 10.45 -23.98 20.68
C VAL A 319 10.79 -22.85 19.72
N VAL A 320 9.93 -22.63 18.71
CA VAL A 320 10.02 -21.52 17.78
C VAL A 320 8.84 -20.58 18.04
N LEU A 321 9.15 -19.30 18.32
CA LEU A 321 8.14 -18.25 18.38
C LEU A 321 7.99 -17.65 16.98
N VAL A 322 6.76 -17.55 16.53
CA VAL A 322 6.41 -16.89 15.26
C VAL A 322 5.41 -15.78 15.56
N ASP A 323 5.75 -14.56 15.16
CA ASP A 323 4.86 -13.40 15.10
C ASP A 323 4.87 -12.89 13.66
N ALA A 324 3.84 -13.22 12.91
CA ALA A 324 3.73 -12.94 11.49
C ALA A 324 2.26 -12.77 11.08
N GLY A 325 2.05 -11.95 10.08
CA GLY A 325 0.75 -11.77 9.47
C GLY A 325 0.89 -11.11 8.09
N GLY A 326 -0.08 -11.36 7.23
CA GLY A 326 -0.14 -10.72 5.92
C GLY A 326 -1.14 -9.58 5.91
N GLU A 327 -0.89 -8.59 5.04
CA GLU A 327 -1.79 -7.45 4.81
C GLU A 327 -2.67 -7.67 3.58
N TYR A 328 -3.83 -7.03 3.56
CA TYR A 328 -4.80 -7.07 2.47
C TYR A 328 -5.51 -5.73 2.31
N GLY A 329 -5.35 -5.08 1.15
CA GLY A 329 -6.08 -3.88 0.70
C GLY A 329 -5.55 -2.54 1.17
#